data_645d8850cd596a9457b0b8fb511e07e7
#
_entry.id   645d8850cd596a9457b0b8fb511e07e7
#
_cell.length_a   1.000
_cell.length_b   1.000
_cell.length_c   1.000
_cell.angle_alpha   90.00
_cell.angle_beta   90.00
_cell.angle_gamma   90.00
#
_symmetry.space_group_name_H-M   'P 1'
#
loop_
_entity.id
_entity.type
_entity.pdbx_description
1 polymer ?
#
loop_
_entity_poly.entity_id
_entity_poly.type
_entity_poly.pdbx_seq_one_letter_code
_entity_poly.pdbx_strand_id
1 'polypeptide(L)'
;MIDIHAHILPDLDDGSEDMEESLEMAELAVESGVEIMAATPHSNQMGRFENFQSEQLRNAFEQLRTALKEEKIPLKIVNGMEIFASEDIARKIKNKQLSGINGTDYYLVEFPFDAEPWWIQECLEDIFDTGNVPLIAHPERYFCIQDYPELIYEWVQNGCVTQMNKGSILGRFGRSVMETAHILLKNDLISCIASDAHHSYIRTPHMSETKTALVHIGGYEYAWHLTEENPERIIKN
;
A
#
# COMPACT_ATOMS: atom_id res chain seq x y z
N MET A 1 -11.40 2.25 10.15
CA MET A 1 -10.28 2.62 9.24
C MET A 1 -10.22 1.69 8.04
N ILE A 2 -9.55 2.12 6.96
CA ILE A 2 -9.31 1.32 5.77
C ILE A 2 -7.79 1.23 5.54
N ASP A 3 -7.28 0.01 5.47
CA ASP A 3 -5.87 -0.27 5.19
C ASP A 3 -5.74 -0.73 3.72
N ILE A 4 -5.06 0.05 2.90
CA ILE A 4 -4.99 -0.22 1.45
C ILE A 4 -3.72 -0.93 1.01
N HIS A 5 -2.85 -1.33 1.95
CA HIS A 5 -1.58 -1.98 1.66
C HIS A 5 -1.20 -2.97 2.76
N ALA A 6 -1.34 -4.27 2.50
CA ALA A 6 -0.95 -5.35 3.42
C ALA A 6 -0.67 -6.67 2.70
N HIS A 7 0.35 -7.41 3.16
CA HIS A 7 0.78 -8.71 2.66
C HIS A 7 0.17 -9.83 3.52
N ILE A 8 -1.16 -9.87 3.54
CA ILE A 8 -1.93 -10.77 4.41
C ILE A 8 -2.30 -12.11 3.74
N LEU A 9 -2.07 -12.26 2.42
CA LEU A 9 -2.35 -13.53 1.74
C LEU A 9 -1.26 -14.57 2.06
N PRO A 10 -1.64 -15.80 2.45
CA PRO A 10 -0.67 -16.79 2.88
C PRO A 10 0.19 -17.33 1.74
N ASP A 11 1.49 -17.50 1.97
CA ASP A 11 2.44 -18.21 1.08
C ASP A 11 2.51 -17.67 -0.37
N LEU A 12 2.34 -16.34 -0.54
CA LEU A 12 2.43 -15.70 -1.87
C LEU A 12 3.66 -14.81 -2.03
N ASP A 13 4.14 -14.22 -0.95
CA ASP A 13 5.28 -13.30 -0.94
C ASP A 13 6.04 -13.40 0.39
N ASP A 14 6.70 -12.33 0.82
CA ASP A 14 7.39 -12.24 2.13
C ASP A 14 6.49 -11.70 3.25
N GLY A 15 5.18 -11.78 3.06
CA GLY A 15 4.18 -11.50 4.08
C GLY A 15 3.82 -12.72 4.92
N SER A 16 2.54 -12.93 5.16
CA SER A 16 2.03 -14.05 5.94
C SER A 16 2.54 -15.42 5.45
N GLU A 17 3.10 -16.22 6.36
CA GLU A 17 3.66 -17.53 6.03
C GLU A 17 2.56 -18.57 5.76
N ASP A 18 1.44 -18.48 6.48
CA ASP A 18 0.33 -19.42 6.36
C ASP A 18 -1.02 -18.78 6.73
N MET A 19 -2.10 -19.57 6.67
CA MET A 19 -3.45 -19.09 6.98
C MET A 19 -3.62 -18.74 8.47
N GLU A 20 -2.93 -19.39 9.39
CA GLU A 20 -2.98 -19.12 10.82
C GLU A 20 -2.44 -17.71 11.08
N GLU A 21 -1.27 -17.38 10.54
CA GLU A 21 -0.70 -16.03 10.63
C GLU A 21 -1.58 -14.98 9.93
N SER A 22 -2.18 -15.30 8.77
CA SER A 22 -3.14 -14.40 8.10
C SER A 22 -4.32 -14.05 9.01
N LEU A 23 -4.86 -15.01 9.76
CA LEU A 23 -5.95 -14.79 10.70
C LEU A 23 -5.50 -13.97 11.91
N GLU A 24 -4.32 -14.23 12.48
CA GLU A 24 -3.74 -13.40 13.54
C GLU A 24 -3.54 -11.95 13.09
N MET A 25 -3.04 -11.74 11.87
CA MET A 25 -2.93 -10.41 11.27
C MET A 25 -4.30 -9.74 11.16
N ALA A 26 -5.31 -10.46 10.71
CA ALA A 26 -6.67 -9.93 10.59
C ALA A 26 -7.27 -9.53 11.96
N GLU A 27 -7.05 -10.32 13.00
CA GLU A 27 -7.47 -9.99 14.37
C GLU A 27 -6.82 -8.71 14.87
N LEU A 28 -5.50 -8.55 14.70
CA LEU A 28 -4.76 -7.34 15.05
C LEU A 28 -5.25 -6.09 14.29
N ALA A 29 -5.60 -6.25 13.02
CA ALA A 29 -6.18 -5.18 12.22
C ALA A 29 -7.52 -4.73 12.79
N VAL A 30 -8.44 -5.68 13.04
CA VAL A 30 -9.76 -5.42 13.63
C VAL A 30 -9.65 -4.81 15.02
N GLU A 31 -8.76 -5.32 15.89
CA GLU A 31 -8.51 -4.79 17.22
C GLU A 31 -8.13 -3.31 17.17
N SER A 32 -7.38 -2.89 16.15
CA SER A 32 -6.99 -1.50 15.95
C SER A 32 -8.04 -0.63 15.27
N GLY A 33 -9.19 -1.20 14.86
CA GLY A 33 -10.30 -0.52 14.21
C GLY A 33 -10.22 -0.47 12.69
N VAL A 34 -9.46 -1.37 12.05
CA VAL A 34 -9.50 -1.58 10.60
C VAL A 34 -10.73 -2.43 10.25
N GLU A 35 -11.55 -1.97 9.33
CA GLU A 35 -12.78 -2.64 8.88
C GLU A 35 -12.64 -3.23 7.47
N ILE A 36 -11.80 -2.58 6.64
CA ILE A 36 -11.52 -3.00 5.26
C ILE A 36 -10.01 -3.02 5.07
N MET A 37 -9.50 -4.10 4.47
CA MET A 37 -8.08 -4.22 4.13
C MET A 37 -7.93 -4.65 2.68
N ALA A 38 -7.07 -3.97 1.92
CA ALA A 38 -6.62 -4.46 0.63
C ALA A 38 -5.46 -5.41 0.86
N ALA A 39 -5.63 -6.66 0.43
CA ALA A 39 -4.51 -7.58 0.36
C ALA A 39 -3.75 -7.30 -0.94
N THR A 40 -2.50 -6.91 -0.82
CA THR A 40 -1.65 -6.40 -1.90
C THR A 40 -0.34 -7.18 -1.98
N PRO A 41 -0.38 -8.47 -2.33
CA PRO A 41 0.85 -9.24 -2.44
C PRO A 41 1.80 -8.59 -3.45
N HIS A 42 3.10 -8.71 -3.19
CA HIS A 42 4.13 -8.32 -4.16
C HIS A 42 3.87 -8.97 -5.50
N SER A 43 3.89 -8.19 -6.55
CA SER A 43 3.58 -8.61 -7.93
C SER A 43 4.59 -8.02 -8.90
N ASN A 44 4.77 -8.67 -10.07
CA ASN A 44 5.67 -8.19 -11.13
C ASN A 44 7.15 -8.14 -10.73
N GLN A 45 7.56 -8.77 -9.64
CA GLN A 45 8.95 -8.88 -9.23
C GLN A 45 9.56 -10.16 -9.82
N MET A 46 10.09 -10.01 -11.05
CA MET A 46 10.57 -11.14 -11.86
C MET A 46 11.60 -12.00 -11.14
N GLY A 47 11.36 -13.31 -11.15
CA GLY A 47 12.22 -14.30 -10.51
C GLY A 47 12.12 -14.35 -8.97
N ARG A 48 11.21 -13.58 -8.37
CA ARG A 48 10.93 -13.59 -6.93
C ARG A 48 9.43 -13.71 -6.65
N PHE A 49 8.66 -12.65 -6.87
CA PHE A 49 7.21 -12.60 -6.64
C PHE A 49 6.49 -12.12 -7.90
N GLU A 50 6.07 -13.04 -8.73
CA GLU A 50 5.44 -12.67 -10.01
C GLU A 50 3.96 -12.36 -9.86
N ASN A 51 3.24 -13.12 -9.05
CA ASN A 51 1.84 -12.96 -8.60
C ASN A 51 0.92 -12.17 -9.57
N PHE A 52 0.98 -12.48 -10.86
CA PHE A 52 0.10 -11.89 -11.86
C PHE A 52 -1.35 -12.34 -11.66
N GLN A 53 -2.30 -11.61 -12.27
CA GLN A 53 -3.70 -12.00 -12.30
C GLN A 53 -3.86 -13.42 -12.82
N SER A 54 -4.30 -14.32 -11.96
CA SER A 54 -4.39 -15.76 -12.21
C SER A 54 -5.55 -16.39 -11.42
N GLU A 55 -5.88 -17.62 -11.75
CA GLU A 55 -6.82 -18.41 -10.95
C GLU A 55 -6.25 -18.70 -9.55
N GLN A 56 -4.96 -18.98 -9.47
CA GLN A 56 -4.28 -19.21 -8.19
C GLN A 56 -4.41 -18.01 -7.25
N LEU A 57 -4.11 -16.81 -7.75
CA LEU A 57 -4.23 -15.59 -6.96
C LEU A 57 -5.68 -15.33 -6.52
N ARG A 58 -6.66 -15.51 -7.41
CA ARG A 58 -8.08 -15.39 -7.06
C ARG A 58 -8.49 -16.37 -5.96
N ASN A 59 -8.02 -17.61 -6.05
CA ASN A 59 -8.32 -18.65 -5.06
C ASN A 59 -7.72 -18.29 -3.69
N ALA A 60 -6.52 -17.71 -3.63
CA ALA A 60 -5.92 -17.26 -2.37
C ALA A 60 -6.80 -16.19 -1.67
N PHE A 61 -7.30 -15.19 -2.41
CA PHE A 61 -8.25 -14.21 -1.86
C PHE A 61 -9.52 -14.86 -1.31
N GLU A 62 -10.10 -15.81 -2.04
CA GLU A 62 -11.35 -16.49 -1.62
C GLU A 62 -11.12 -17.41 -0.41
N GLN A 63 -9.97 -18.07 -0.33
CA GLN A 63 -9.59 -18.89 0.82
C GLN A 63 -9.48 -18.03 2.09
N LEU A 64 -8.79 -16.89 2.03
CA LEU A 64 -8.70 -15.96 3.17
C LEU A 64 -10.08 -15.44 3.59
N ARG A 65 -10.93 -15.01 2.63
CA ARG A 65 -12.30 -14.55 2.93
C ARG A 65 -13.14 -15.63 3.58
N THR A 66 -12.99 -16.88 3.16
CA THR A 66 -13.70 -18.02 3.72
C THR A 66 -13.23 -18.27 5.16
N ALA A 67 -11.93 -18.31 5.40
CA ALA A 67 -11.35 -18.50 6.73
C ALA A 67 -11.78 -17.39 7.70
N LEU A 68 -11.72 -16.12 7.30
CA LEU A 68 -12.20 -14.99 8.11
C LEU A 68 -13.68 -15.15 8.50
N LYS A 69 -14.52 -15.62 7.58
CA LYS A 69 -15.94 -15.86 7.85
C LYS A 69 -16.17 -17.03 8.82
N GLU A 70 -15.40 -18.11 8.68
CA GLU A 70 -15.48 -19.29 9.56
C GLU A 70 -15.05 -18.93 10.99
N GLU A 71 -13.97 -18.16 11.15
CA GLU A 71 -13.47 -17.66 12.44
C GLU A 71 -14.24 -16.43 12.97
N LYS A 72 -15.19 -15.90 12.18
CA LYS A 72 -16.02 -14.73 12.55
C LYS A 72 -15.21 -13.45 12.79
N ILE A 73 -14.11 -13.29 12.09
CA ILE A 73 -13.31 -12.07 12.12
C ILE A 73 -13.97 -11.04 11.18
N PRO A 74 -14.44 -9.87 11.68
CA PRO A 74 -15.23 -8.92 10.90
C PRO A 74 -14.35 -8.00 10.03
N LEU A 75 -13.35 -8.54 9.35
CA LEU A 75 -12.49 -7.83 8.41
C LEU A 75 -12.94 -8.11 6.97
N LYS A 76 -13.21 -7.04 6.21
CA LYS A 76 -13.49 -7.15 4.78
C LYS A 76 -12.19 -7.08 3.97
N ILE A 77 -11.85 -8.13 3.23
CA ILE A 77 -10.72 -8.14 2.31
C ILE A 77 -11.16 -7.71 0.90
N VAL A 78 -10.45 -6.71 0.33
CA VAL A 78 -10.52 -6.35 -1.08
C VAL A 78 -9.22 -6.74 -1.78
N ASN A 79 -9.30 -7.00 -3.10
CA ASN A 79 -8.14 -7.42 -3.87
C ASN A 79 -7.23 -6.23 -4.19
N GLY A 80 -5.94 -6.47 -4.25
CA GLY A 80 -4.96 -5.52 -4.71
C GLY A 80 -3.69 -6.20 -5.18
N MET A 81 -2.72 -5.41 -5.55
CA MET A 81 -1.34 -5.82 -5.86
C MET A 81 -0.40 -4.68 -5.48
N GLU A 82 0.71 -4.98 -4.82
CA GLU A 82 1.85 -4.08 -4.80
C GLU A 82 2.73 -4.43 -5.99
N ILE A 83 2.71 -3.56 -7.00
CA ILE A 83 3.33 -3.81 -8.30
C ILE A 83 4.74 -3.26 -8.31
N PHE A 84 5.74 -4.13 -8.43
CA PHE A 84 7.10 -3.68 -8.64
C PHE A 84 7.25 -3.06 -10.03
N ALA A 85 7.74 -1.83 -10.10
CA ALA A 85 7.88 -1.08 -11.34
C ALA A 85 8.79 -1.80 -12.36
N SER A 86 8.44 -1.73 -13.63
CA SER A 86 9.22 -2.31 -14.73
C SER A 86 8.98 -1.53 -16.03
N GLU A 87 9.94 -1.56 -16.95
CA GLU A 87 9.83 -0.91 -18.26
C GLU A 87 8.61 -1.36 -19.09
N ASP A 88 8.03 -2.50 -18.79
CA ASP A 88 6.87 -3.04 -19.50
C ASP A 88 5.56 -2.98 -18.71
N ILE A 89 5.51 -2.17 -17.63
CA ILE A 89 4.36 -2.05 -16.73
C ILE A 89 3.08 -1.66 -17.49
N ALA A 90 3.14 -0.67 -18.39
CA ALA A 90 1.99 -0.25 -19.20
C ALA A 90 1.44 -1.38 -20.08
N ARG A 91 2.33 -2.21 -20.67
CA ARG A 91 1.93 -3.38 -21.46
C ARG A 91 1.22 -4.43 -20.59
N LYS A 92 1.73 -4.67 -19.38
CA LYS A 92 1.14 -5.65 -18.45
C LYS A 92 -0.23 -5.18 -17.93
N ILE A 93 -0.40 -3.88 -17.69
CA ILE A 93 -1.69 -3.28 -17.33
C ILE A 93 -2.70 -3.46 -18.49
N LYS A 94 -2.33 -3.05 -19.72
CA LYS A 94 -3.19 -3.21 -20.92
C LYS A 94 -3.57 -4.65 -21.19
N ASN A 95 -2.68 -5.60 -20.88
CA ASN A 95 -2.95 -7.05 -21.01
C ASN A 95 -3.69 -7.65 -19.80
N LYS A 96 -4.11 -6.85 -18.82
CA LYS A 96 -4.81 -7.28 -17.60
C LYS A 96 -4.03 -8.32 -16.76
N GLN A 97 -2.72 -8.30 -16.84
CA GLN A 97 -1.83 -9.10 -15.99
C GLN A 97 -1.70 -8.48 -14.60
N LEU A 98 -1.85 -7.16 -14.50
CA LEU A 98 -1.84 -6.36 -13.27
C LEU A 98 -3.21 -5.70 -13.10
N SER A 99 -3.58 -5.38 -11.85
CA SER A 99 -4.84 -4.71 -11.53
C SER A 99 -4.65 -3.65 -10.45
N GLY A 100 -5.50 -2.63 -10.51
CA GLY A 100 -5.62 -1.65 -9.45
C GLY A 100 -6.28 -2.21 -8.19
N ILE A 101 -6.23 -1.43 -7.12
CA ILE A 101 -6.83 -1.75 -5.81
C ILE A 101 -8.34 -1.94 -5.99
N ASN A 102 -8.85 -3.10 -5.58
CA ASN A 102 -10.26 -3.48 -5.73
C ASN A 102 -10.81 -3.37 -7.17
N GLY A 103 -9.94 -3.45 -8.18
CA GLY A 103 -10.29 -3.32 -9.59
C GLY A 103 -10.60 -1.88 -10.02
N THR A 104 -10.21 -0.89 -9.26
CA THR A 104 -10.28 0.55 -9.59
C THR A 104 -9.12 0.96 -10.49
N ASP A 105 -9.09 2.22 -10.89
CA ASP A 105 -8.02 2.78 -11.72
C ASP A 105 -6.75 3.13 -10.92
N TYR A 106 -6.70 2.90 -9.60
CA TYR A 106 -5.54 3.17 -8.75
C TYR A 106 -4.61 1.95 -8.67
N TYR A 107 -3.40 2.09 -9.23
CA TYR A 107 -2.38 1.04 -9.28
C TYR A 107 -1.29 1.34 -8.26
N LEU A 108 -1.21 0.52 -7.19
CA LEU A 108 -0.17 0.63 -6.16
C LEU A 108 1.15 0.15 -6.75
N VAL A 109 2.11 1.06 -6.89
CA VAL A 109 3.41 0.80 -7.51
C VAL A 109 4.55 1.07 -6.56
N GLU A 110 5.43 0.08 -6.41
CA GLU A 110 6.69 0.14 -5.66
C GLU A 110 7.87 0.28 -6.64
N PHE A 111 8.86 1.08 -6.25
CA PHE A 111 10.12 1.24 -6.97
C PHE A 111 11.30 0.71 -6.15
N PRO A 112 12.43 0.33 -6.78
CA PRO A 112 13.69 0.13 -6.05
C PRO A 112 14.01 1.35 -5.19
N PHE A 113 14.47 1.15 -3.95
CA PHE A 113 14.74 2.27 -3.05
C PHE A 113 15.83 3.22 -3.54
N ASP A 114 16.71 2.74 -4.40
CA ASP A 114 17.78 3.47 -5.08
C ASP A 114 17.43 3.89 -6.52
N ALA A 115 16.14 3.82 -6.89
CA ALA A 115 15.68 4.20 -8.22
C ALA A 115 15.97 5.68 -8.51
N GLU A 116 16.43 5.94 -9.73
CA GLU A 116 16.67 7.29 -10.21
C GLU A 116 15.35 8.04 -10.47
N PRO A 117 15.23 9.33 -10.11
CA PRO A 117 13.98 10.09 -10.25
C PRO A 117 13.43 10.10 -11.69
N TRP A 118 14.30 10.17 -12.70
CA TRP A 118 13.88 10.19 -14.10
C TRP A 118 13.20 8.87 -14.51
N TRP A 119 13.67 7.73 -13.98
CA TRP A 119 13.07 6.42 -14.27
C TRP A 119 11.74 6.24 -13.56
N ILE A 120 11.63 6.73 -12.31
CA ILE A 120 10.36 6.76 -11.59
C ILE A 120 9.33 7.58 -12.38
N GLN A 121 9.72 8.79 -12.82
CA GLN A 121 8.86 9.66 -13.62
C GLN A 121 8.36 8.97 -14.90
N GLU A 122 9.25 8.32 -15.65
CA GLU A 122 8.90 7.58 -16.87
C GLU A 122 7.89 6.47 -16.60
N CYS A 123 8.09 5.68 -15.53
CA CYS A 123 7.13 4.62 -15.14
C CYS A 123 5.76 5.20 -14.71
N LEU A 124 5.73 6.34 -14.02
CA LEU A 124 4.48 7.00 -13.64
C LEU A 124 3.72 7.50 -14.88
N GLU A 125 4.41 8.10 -15.84
CA GLU A 125 3.85 8.53 -17.13
C GLU A 125 3.30 7.33 -17.92
N ASP A 126 4.02 6.23 -17.95
CA ASP A 126 3.59 4.98 -18.59
C ASP A 126 2.27 4.45 -17.98
N ILE A 127 2.08 4.56 -16.67
CA ILE A 127 0.82 4.18 -16.01
C ILE A 127 -0.30 5.15 -16.43
N PHE A 128 -0.08 6.47 -16.41
CA PHE A 128 -1.04 7.47 -16.88
C PHE A 128 -1.46 7.24 -18.33
N ASP A 129 -0.54 6.85 -19.21
CA ASP A 129 -0.80 6.54 -20.62
C ASP A 129 -1.71 5.30 -20.82
N THR A 130 -1.93 4.51 -19.77
CA THR A 130 -2.93 3.45 -19.78
C THR A 130 -4.33 3.94 -19.38
N GLY A 131 -4.49 5.20 -18.97
CA GLY A 131 -5.72 5.78 -18.44
C GLY A 131 -5.92 5.50 -16.95
N ASN A 132 -4.89 5.05 -16.24
CA ASN A 132 -4.93 4.71 -14.81
C ASN A 132 -4.14 5.72 -13.97
N VAL A 133 -4.28 5.65 -12.65
CA VAL A 133 -3.67 6.55 -11.69
C VAL A 133 -2.59 5.82 -10.89
N PRO A 134 -1.33 6.27 -10.94
CA PRO A 134 -0.30 5.75 -10.07
C PRO A 134 -0.59 6.08 -8.59
N LEU A 135 -0.61 5.05 -7.75
CA LEU A 135 -0.59 5.13 -6.30
C LEU A 135 0.82 4.74 -5.84
N ILE A 136 1.65 5.72 -5.51
CA ILE A 136 3.05 5.50 -5.15
C ILE A 136 3.12 4.90 -3.76
N ALA A 137 3.65 3.68 -3.65
CA ALA A 137 3.86 3.01 -2.37
C ALA A 137 5.03 3.66 -1.61
N HIS A 138 4.80 3.98 -0.36
CA HIS A 138 5.78 4.43 0.64
C HIS A 138 6.95 5.29 0.10
N PRO A 139 6.66 6.44 -0.57
CA PRO A 139 7.68 7.28 -1.21
C PRO A 139 8.75 7.79 -0.25
N GLU A 140 8.46 7.86 1.04
CA GLU A 140 9.41 8.27 2.09
C GLU A 140 10.59 7.31 2.25
N ARG A 141 10.52 6.11 1.65
CA ARG A 141 11.57 5.10 1.70
C ARG A 141 12.57 5.20 0.54
N TYR A 142 12.26 5.93 -0.53
CA TYR A 142 13.16 6.09 -1.68
C TYR A 142 14.27 7.08 -1.37
N PHE A 143 15.52 6.74 -1.70
CA PHE A 143 16.67 7.59 -1.39
C PHE A 143 16.58 8.95 -2.06
N CYS A 144 16.11 9.00 -3.30
CA CYS A 144 15.92 10.27 -4.01
C CYS A 144 14.92 11.20 -3.32
N ILE A 145 13.89 10.65 -2.67
CA ILE A 145 12.90 11.43 -1.92
C ILE A 145 13.43 11.85 -0.54
N GLN A 146 14.28 11.04 0.09
CA GLN A 146 14.97 11.44 1.32
C GLN A 146 15.95 12.59 1.07
N ASP A 147 16.61 12.61 -0.09
CA ASP A 147 17.52 13.68 -0.50
C ASP A 147 16.79 14.91 -1.05
N TYR A 148 15.68 14.71 -1.79
CA TYR A 148 14.92 15.75 -2.49
C TYR A 148 13.40 15.55 -2.32
N PRO A 149 12.81 15.83 -1.15
CA PRO A 149 11.37 15.61 -0.88
C PRO A 149 10.42 16.37 -1.81
N GLU A 150 10.91 17.45 -2.43
CA GLU A 150 10.16 18.28 -3.39
C GLU A 150 9.76 17.52 -4.67
N LEU A 151 10.44 16.43 -5.03
CA LEU A 151 10.07 15.60 -6.18
C LEU A 151 8.63 15.07 -6.06
N ILE A 152 8.18 14.72 -4.85
CA ILE A 152 6.81 14.27 -4.60
C ILE A 152 5.78 15.35 -4.95
N TYR A 153 6.10 16.62 -4.71
CA TYR A 153 5.18 17.71 -5.07
C TYR A 153 4.87 17.72 -6.57
N GLU A 154 5.88 17.55 -7.41
CA GLU A 154 5.69 17.51 -8.87
C GLU A 154 4.83 16.31 -9.28
N TRP A 155 5.07 15.12 -8.72
CA TRP A 155 4.30 13.92 -9.04
C TRP A 155 2.83 14.02 -8.57
N VAL A 156 2.59 14.58 -7.38
CA VAL A 156 1.23 14.83 -6.88
C VAL A 156 0.51 15.88 -7.73
N GLN A 157 1.18 16.97 -8.15
CA GLN A 157 0.59 17.97 -9.05
C GLN A 157 0.22 17.39 -10.42
N ASN A 158 0.95 16.38 -10.88
CA ASN A 158 0.65 15.64 -12.11
C ASN A 158 -0.46 14.58 -11.93
N GLY A 159 -1.02 14.42 -10.73
CA GLY A 159 -2.16 13.56 -10.46
C GLY A 159 -1.83 12.22 -9.79
N CYS A 160 -0.56 11.98 -9.42
CA CYS A 160 -0.22 10.81 -8.62
C CYS A 160 -0.85 10.86 -7.24
N VAL A 161 -1.18 9.70 -6.70
CA VAL A 161 -1.64 9.49 -5.33
C VAL A 161 -0.51 8.83 -4.55
N THR A 162 -0.38 9.12 -3.26
CA THR A 162 0.74 8.66 -2.43
C THR A 162 0.25 7.89 -1.21
N GLN A 163 0.84 6.74 -0.94
CA GLN A 163 0.61 5.96 0.27
C GLN A 163 1.87 5.95 1.12
N MET A 164 1.76 6.33 2.38
CA MET A 164 2.87 6.27 3.34
C MET A 164 2.70 5.11 4.32
N ASN A 165 3.82 4.48 4.69
CA ASN A 165 3.82 3.43 5.68
C ASN A 165 3.65 3.98 7.10
N LYS A 166 2.76 3.37 7.88
CA LYS A 166 2.58 3.72 9.30
C LYS A 166 3.89 3.67 10.11
N GLY A 167 4.73 2.69 9.79
CA GLY A 167 6.02 2.49 10.47
C GLY A 167 7.00 3.64 10.27
N SER A 168 6.89 4.37 9.15
CA SER A 168 7.74 5.52 8.84
C SER A 168 7.49 6.68 9.81
N ILE A 169 6.22 6.96 10.10
CA ILE A 169 5.83 8.02 11.06
C ILE A 169 6.36 7.71 12.47
N LEU A 170 6.37 6.43 12.82
CA LEU A 170 6.79 5.92 14.12
C LEU A 170 8.31 5.68 14.23
N GLY A 171 9.08 6.00 13.17
CA GLY A 171 10.54 5.85 13.15
C GLY A 171 11.05 4.40 13.05
N ARG A 172 10.18 3.45 12.69
CA ARG A 172 10.54 2.01 12.64
C ARG A 172 11.48 1.66 11.48
N PHE A 173 11.59 2.54 10.47
CA PHE A 173 12.49 2.38 9.31
C PHE A 173 13.73 3.29 9.36
N GLY A 174 14.02 3.86 10.54
CA GLY A 174 15.17 4.71 10.76
C GLY A 174 14.86 6.21 10.67
N ARG A 175 15.87 6.99 11.05
CA ARG A 175 15.70 8.42 11.25
C ARG A 175 15.44 9.19 9.95
N SER A 176 16.17 8.88 8.88
CA SER A 176 16.04 9.55 7.59
C SER A 176 14.61 9.38 7.03
N VAL A 177 14.10 8.14 7.03
CA VAL A 177 12.71 7.84 6.61
C VAL A 177 11.69 8.60 7.45
N MET A 178 11.88 8.65 8.78
CA MET A 178 10.96 9.37 9.68
C MET A 178 10.97 10.88 9.42
N GLU A 179 12.15 11.50 9.23
CA GLU A 179 12.28 12.91 8.92
C GLU A 179 11.59 13.24 7.58
N THR A 180 11.82 12.41 6.56
CA THR A 180 11.13 12.54 5.26
C THR A 180 9.63 12.39 5.39
N ALA A 181 9.14 11.38 6.13
CA ALA A 181 7.73 11.18 6.39
C ALA A 181 7.07 12.43 7.01
N HIS A 182 7.71 13.02 8.01
CA HIS A 182 7.20 14.25 8.64
C HIS A 182 7.22 15.45 7.69
N ILE A 183 8.23 15.58 6.80
CA ILE A 183 8.27 16.64 5.78
C ILE A 183 7.09 16.47 4.81
N LEU A 184 6.86 15.26 4.31
CA LEU A 184 5.79 14.99 3.36
C LEU A 184 4.40 15.22 3.98
N LEU A 185 4.17 14.77 5.22
CA LEU A 185 2.91 15.01 5.95
C LEU A 185 2.66 16.50 6.20
N LYS A 186 3.69 17.25 6.62
CA LYS A 186 3.58 18.69 6.89
C LYS A 186 3.21 19.52 5.66
N ASN A 187 3.54 19.01 4.47
CA ASN A 187 3.28 19.68 3.19
C ASN A 187 2.07 19.10 2.45
N ASP A 188 1.24 18.27 3.12
CA ASP A 188 0.03 17.63 2.56
C ASP A 188 0.31 16.83 1.27
N LEU A 189 1.50 16.18 1.20
CA LEU A 189 1.95 15.42 0.05
C LEU A 189 1.63 13.92 0.14
N ILE A 190 0.94 13.50 1.21
CA ILE A 190 0.51 12.11 1.44
C ILE A 190 -1.01 12.02 1.35
N SER A 191 -1.47 11.12 0.51
CA SER A 191 -2.90 10.90 0.27
C SER A 191 -3.50 9.93 1.28
N CYS A 192 -2.77 8.90 1.71
CA CYS A 192 -3.26 7.91 2.67
C CYS A 192 -2.11 7.22 3.43
N ILE A 193 -2.47 6.67 4.59
CA ILE A 193 -1.58 5.87 5.41
C ILE A 193 -2.06 4.41 5.39
N ALA A 194 -1.13 3.48 5.21
CA ALA A 194 -1.40 2.05 5.26
C ALA A 194 -0.38 1.32 6.15
N SER A 195 -0.69 0.08 6.50
CA SER A 195 0.17 -0.68 7.40
C SER A 195 1.44 -1.17 6.72
N ASP A 196 1.35 -1.58 5.48
CA ASP A 196 2.39 -2.36 4.79
C ASP A 196 2.81 -3.54 5.68
N ALA A 197 1.77 -4.22 6.23
CA ALA A 197 1.95 -5.29 7.19
C ALA A 197 2.39 -6.58 6.52
N HIS A 198 3.34 -7.28 7.15
CA HIS A 198 3.86 -8.54 6.64
C HIS A 198 3.63 -9.70 7.60
N HIS A 199 3.61 -9.45 8.91
CA HIS A 199 3.51 -10.48 9.93
C HIS A 199 2.62 -10.06 11.11
N SER A 200 2.21 -11.03 11.92
CA SER A 200 1.46 -10.79 13.15
C SER A 200 2.31 -10.22 14.29
N TYR A 201 3.65 -10.32 14.23
CA TYR A 201 4.58 -9.96 15.32
C TYR A 201 5.59 -8.85 14.94
N ILE A 202 5.90 -8.64 13.67
CA ILE A 202 6.75 -7.58 13.15
C ILE A 202 6.11 -6.96 11.89
N ARG A 203 6.17 -5.64 11.73
CA ARG A 203 5.40 -4.95 10.68
C ARG A 203 3.92 -5.36 10.71
N THR A 204 3.34 -5.32 11.90
CA THR A 204 1.97 -5.79 12.15
C THR A 204 0.92 -4.85 11.51
N PRO A 205 -0.32 -5.29 11.24
CA PRO A 205 -1.38 -4.43 10.71
C PRO A 205 -2.04 -3.50 11.74
N HIS A 206 -1.62 -3.53 13.00
CA HIS A 206 -2.24 -2.74 14.09
C HIS A 206 -2.00 -1.23 13.93
N MET A 207 -3.05 -0.44 13.71
CA MET A 207 -3.00 0.98 13.29
C MET A 207 -3.21 2.02 14.40
N SER A 208 -3.50 1.63 15.65
CA SER A 208 -3.90 2.57 16.72
C SER A 208 -2.84 3.63 17.03
N GLU A 209 -1.55 3.24 17.14
CA GLU A 209 -0.45 4.18 17.41
C GLU A 209 -0.32 5.23 16.31
N THR A 210 -0.48 4.80 15.07
CA THR A 210 -0.42 5.69 13.88
C THR A 210 -1.57 6.67 13.87
N LYS A 211 -2.79 6.22 14.12
CA LYS A 211 -3.96 7.12 14.23
C LYS A 211 -3.73 8.16 15.33
N THR A 212 -3.21 7.75 16.48
CA THR A 212 -2.86 8.66 17.57
C THR A 212 -1.80 9.69 17.15
N ALA A 213 -0.74 9.25 16.46
CA ALA A 213 0.31 10.16 15.96
C ALA A 213 -0.26 11.17 14.94
N LEU A 214 -1.09 10.74 14.00
CA LEU A 214 -1.74 11.62 13.02
C LEU A 214 -2.65 12.65 13.68
N VAL A 215 -3.41 12.26 14.72
CA VAL A 215 -4.23 13.20 15.51
C VAL A 215 -3.36 14.27 16.18
N HIS A 216 -2.17 13.92 16.67
CA HIS A 216 -1.23 14.90 17.23
C HIS A 216 -0.63 15.82 16.16
N ILE A 217 -0.42 15.34 14.94
CA ILE A 217 0.15 16.11 13.82
C ILE A 217 -0.86 17.13 13.28
N GLY A 218 -2.08 16.70 12.96
CA GLY A 218 -3.06 17.51 12.22
C GLY A 218 -4.48 17.49 12.77
N GLY A 219 -4.74 16.82 13.89
CA GLY A 219 -6.08 16.68 14.47
C GLY A 219 -6.88 15.50 13.91
N TYR A 220 -8.10 15.33 14.44
CA TYR A 220 -8.97 14.19 14.10
C TYR A 220 -9.39 14.16 12.62
N GLU A 221 -9.71 15.31 12.05
CA GLU A 221 -10.12 15.43 10.64
C GLU A 221 -8.98 15.02 9.70
N TYR A 222 -7.77 15.48 9.98
CA TYR A 222 -6.57 15.08 9.25
C TYR A 222 -6.32 13.58 9.30
N ALA A 223 -6.37 12.99 10.50
CA ALA A 223 -6.22 11.55 10.67
C ALA A 223 -7.31 10.77 9.94
N TRP A 224 -8.56 11.24 9.97
CA TRP A 224 -9.70 10.64 9.27
C TRP A 224 -9.52 10.69 7.76
N HIS A 225 -9.09 11.83 7.20
CA HIS A 225 -8.80 11.92 5.76
C HIS A 225 -7.77 10.88 5.31
N LEU A 226 -6.68 10.72 6.05
CA LEU A 226 -5.58 9.82 5.68
C LEU A 226 -5.85 8.33 5.93
N THR A 227 -6.76 7.98 6.84
CA THR A 227 -7.01 6.59 7.24
C THR A 227 -8.42 6.07 6.88
N GLU A 228 -9.31 6.94 6.41
CA GLU A 228 -10.71 6.57 6.13
C GLU A 228 -11.20 7.16 4.80
N GLU A 229 -11.29 8.49 4.66
CA GLU A 229 -11.92 9.10 3.49
C GLU A 229 -11.15 8.86 2.19
N ASN A 230 -9.86 9.18 2.15
CA ASN A 230 -9.06 9.00 0.94
C ASN A 230 -8.87 7.52 0.58
N PRO A 231 -8.54 6.61 1.53
CA PRO A 231 -8.56 5.17 1.26
C PRO A 231 -9.91 4.68 0.72
N GLU A 232 -11.04 5.19 1.23
CA GLU A 232 -12.36 4.83 0.73
C GLU A 232 -12.57 5.23 -0.74
N ARG A 233 -12.10 6.41 -1.14
CA ARG A 233 -12.13 6.86 -2.55
C ARG A 233 -11.30 5.94 -3.44
N ILE A 234 -10.10 5.54 -2.98
CA ILE A 234 -9.21 4.62 -3.72
C ILE A 234 -9.87 3.28 -3.97
N ILE A 235 -10.58 2.70 -3.01
CA ILE A 235 -11.19 1.37 -3.15
C ILE A 235 -12.57 1.37 -3.82
N LYS A 236 -13.18 2.53 -4.07
CA LYS A 236 -14.56 2.64 -4.59
C LYS A 236 -14.67 3.30 -5.96
N ASN A 237 -13.60 3.87 -6.49
CA ASN A 237 -13.62 4.64 -7.74
C ASN A 237 -14.13 3.81 -8.93
#